data_996549a233cd18c9fc988e9a34d70b98
#
_entry.id   996549a233cd18c9fc988e9a34d70b98
#
_cell.length_a   1.000
_cell.length_b   1.000
_cell.length_c   1.000
_cell.angle_alpha   90.00
_cell.angle_beta   90.00
_cell.angle_gamma   90.00
#
_symmetry.space_group_name_H-M   'P 1'
#
loop_
_entity.id
_entity.type
_entity.pdbx_description
1 polymer ?
#
loop_
_entity_poly.entity_id
_entity_poly.type
_entity_poly.pdbx_seq_one_letter_code
_entity_poly.pdbx_strand_id
1 'polypeptide(L)'
;MMAELLACGIDPDKSVLFIQSLVPQHTELTWIFNCMASFGELSRMTQFKDKSDLIESSGGGQFISAGLFTYPVLQAADILIYLADFVPVGRDQVQHLELSRNIAVRFNRQFGDYFPEPKPLLTNIPKLVSLADPTKKMSKSLGEKHYICLFEEEESIRKKVKTAVTDTGDQQGDAMSSGVENLFNLIDACGKQAEYDNLMNDYRNGTLKYKDLKEITAEAIIEVTRPLRQKKNDLMSDPDYIVKLSVQLSEKAREVAAKTIIEVRKLTGLL
;
A
#
# COMPACT_ATOMS: atom_id res chain seq x y z
N MET A 1 -1.39 -13.74 1.45
CA MET A 1 -1.91 -12.42 0.99
C MET A 1 -3.44 -12.42 0.88
N MET A 2 -4.11 -13.24 0.04
CA MET A 2 -5.59 -13.21 -0.08
C MET A 2 -6.29 -13.40 1.28
N ALA A 3 -5.95 -14.44 2.06
CA ALA A 3 -6.48 -14.66 3.39
C ALA A 3 -6.28 -13.46 4.34
N GLU A 4 -5.19 -12.74 4.20
CA GLU A 4 -4.89 -11.54 4.99
C GLU A 4 -5.81 -10.36 4.61
N LEU A 5 -6.05 -10.16 3.33
CA LEU A 5 -6.97 -9.13 2.85
C LEU A 5 -8.42 -9.42 3.28
N LEU A 6 -8.85 -10.68 3.18
CA LEU A 6 -10.16 -11.12 3.68
C LEU A 6 -10.26 -10.97 5.21
N ALA A 7 -9.18 -11.29 5.93
CA ALA A 7 -9.12 -11.10 7.39
C ALA A 7 -9.22 -9.60 7.77
N CYS A 8 -8.63 -8.71 6.99
CA CYS A 8 -8.74 -7.26 7.17
C CYS A 8 -10.11 -6.68 6.83
N GLY A 9 -11.06 -7.52 6.36
CA GLY A 9 -12.45 -7.11 6.18
C GLY A 9 -12.88 -6.88 4.73
N ILE A 10 -12.04 -7.19 3.75
CA ILE A 10 -12.49 -7.21 2.35
C ILE A 10 -13.55 -8.30 2.20
N ASP A 11 -14.76 -7.90 1.81
CA ASP A 11 -15.90 -8.74 1.59
C ASP A 11 -15.93 -9.22 0.13
N PRO A 12 -15.74 -10.53 -0.15
CA PRO A 12 -15.69 -11.05 -1.52
C PRO A 12 -17.04 -10.99 -2.26
N ASP A 13 -18.15 -10.77 -1.54
CA ASP A 13 -19.46 -10.58 -2.15
C ASP A 13 -19.65 -9.14 -2.66
N LYS A 14 -18.94 -8.19 -2.08
CA LYS A 14 -18.98 -6.76 -2.44
C LYS A 14 -17.79 -6.30 -3.28
N SER A 15 -16.67 -7.02 -3.20
CA SER A 15 -15.39 -6.65 -3.84
C SER A 15 -14.81 -7.81 -4.62
N VAL A 16 -14.30 -7.54 -5.80
CA VAL A 16 -13.60 -8.55 -6.60
C VAL A 16 -12.12 -8.56 -6.23
N LEU A 17 -11.72 -9.53 -5.41
CA LEU A 17 -10.33 -9.74 -5.00
C LEU A 17 -9.72 -10.85 -5.86
N PHE A 18 -8.85 -10.51 -6.79
CA PHE A 18 -8.34 -11.44 -7.80
C PHE A 18 -6.81 -11.47 -7.89
N ILE A 19 -6.29 -12.49 -8.56
CA ILE A 19 -4.86 -12.63 -8.87
C ILE A 19 -4.62 -12.06 -10.27
N GLN A 20 -3.83 -11.00 -10.38
CA GLN A 20 -3.56 -10.29 -11.63
C GLN A 20 -3.09 -11.24 -12.77
N SER A 21 -2.21 -12.19 -12.48
CA SER A 21 -1.69 -13.14 -13.47
C SER A 21 -2.74 -14.11 -14.04
N LEU A 22 -3.92 -14.22 -13.39
CA LEU A 22 -5.05 -14.99 -13.94
C LEU A 22 -5.92 -14.15 -14.89
N VAL A 23 -5.59 -12.88 -15.12
CA VAL A 23 -6.29 -11.95 -16.00
C VAL A 23 -5.29 -11.42 -17.06
N PRO A 24 -4.98 -12.17 -18.12
CA PRO A 24 -3.94 -11.81 -19.09
C PRO A 24 -4.21 -10.52 -19.87
N GLN A 25 -5.46 -10.05 -19.86
CA GLN A 25 -5.87 -8.79 -20.49
C GLN A 25 -5.10 -7.57 -19.96
N HIS A 26 -4.61 -7.61 -18.73
CA HIS A 26 -3.75 -6.57 -18.16
C HIS A 26 -2.47 -6.38 -19.01
N THR A 27 -1.83 -7.48 -19.39
CA THR A 27 -0.59 -7.42 -20.17
C THR A 27 -0.84 -7.01 -21.61
N GLU A 28 -1.97 -7.37 -22.18
CA GLU A 28 -2.36 -6.92 -23.53
C GLU A 28 -2.60 -5.42 -23.56
N LEU A 29 -3.39 -4.90 -22.61
CA LEU A 29 -3.63 -3.46 -22.51
C LEU A 29 -2.33 -2.70 -22.22
N THR A 30 -1.45 -3.27 -21.39
CA THR A 30 -0.12 -2.71 -21.13
C THR A 30 0.68 -2.54 -22.41
N TRP A 31 0.65 -3.53 -23.32
CA TRP A 31 1.36 -3.40 -24.58
C TRP A 31 0.81 -2.27 -25.44
N ILE A 32 -0.51 -2.17 -25.55
CA ILE A 32 -1.17 -1.07 -26.29
C ILE A 32 -0.78 0.28 -25.68
N PHE A 33 -0.80 0.40 -24.36
CA PHE A 33 -0.42 1.64 -23.66
C PHE A 33 1.08 1.96 -23.76
N ASN A 34 1.95 0.96 -23.83
CA ASN A 34 3.38 1.18 -24.07
C ASN A 34 3.65 1.84 -25.43
N CYS A 35 2.82 1.54 -26.46
CA CYS A 35 2.91 2.21 -27.76
C CYS A 35 2.49 3.69 -27.70
N MET A 36 1.86 4.12 -26.61
CA MET A 36 1.36 5.48 -26.39
C MET A 36 2.12 6.22 -25.29
N ALA A 37 2.78 5.50 -24.38
CA ALA A 37 3.53 6.09 -23.29
C ALA A 37 4.80 6.79 -23.80
N SER A 38 5.09 7.98 -23.24
CA SER A 38 6.30 8.72 -23.61
C SER A 38 7.51 8.22 -22.85
N PHE A 39 8.63 7.96 -23.53
CA PHE A 39 9.91 7.66 -22.90
C PHE A 39 10.30 8.74 -21.86
N GLY A 40 10.08 10.02 -22.19
CA GLY A 40 10.37 11.14 -21.31
C GLY A 40 9.50 11.18 -20.05
N GLU A 41 8.24 10.70 -20.09
CA GLU A 41 7.40 10.59 -18.90
C GLU A 41 7.91 9.46 -17.99
N LEU A 42 8.19 8.29 -18.55
CA LEU A 42 8.66 7.12 -17.81
C LEU A 42 10.04 7.37 -17.16
N SER A 43 10.97 8.00 -17.87
CA SER A 43 12.31 8.33 -17.33
C SER A 43 12.29 9.37 -16.21
N ARG A 44 11.21 10.17 -16.08
CA ARG A 44 11.04 11.14 -14.99
C ARG A 44 10.33 10.58 -13.77
N MET A 45 9.88 9.32 -13.80
CA MET A 45 9.23 8.69 -12.65
C MET A 45 10.20 8.59 -11.48
N THR A 46 9.83 9.16 -10.32
CA THR A 46 10.67 9.19 -9.13
C THR A 46 11.09 7.79 -8.70
N GLN A 47 10.14 6.85 -8.63
CA GLN A 47 10.46 5.48 -8.23
C GLN A 47 11.37 4.74 -9.22
N PHE A 48 11.36 5.09 -10.51
CA PHE A 48 12.32 4.56 -11.47
C PHE A 48 13.72 5.05 -11.15
N LYS A 49 13.90 6.36 -10.92
CA LYS A 49 15.18 6.97 -10.56
C LYS A 49 15.75 6.37 -9.27
N ASP A 50 14.94 6.36 -8.20
CA ASP A 50 15.35 5.84 -6.89
C ASP A 50 15.84 4.38 -6.98
N LYS A 51 15.13 3.54 -7.74
CA LYS A 51 15.50 2.13 -7.91
C LYS A 51 16.69 1.94 -8.84
N SER A 52 16.82 2.72 -9.90
CA SER A 52 18.00 2.66 -10.79
C SER A 52 19.26 3.09 -10.06
N ASP A 53 19.20 4.19 -9.29
CA ASP A 53 20.32 4.68 -8.47
C ASP A 53 20.76 3.64 -7.41
N LEU A 54 19.80 2.94 -6.79
CA LEU A 54 20.09 1.85 -5.85
C LEU A 54 20.79 0.66 -6.52
N ILE A 55 20.39 0.29 -7.73
CA ILE A 55 21.01 -0.80 -8.50
C ILE A 55 22.45 -0.39 -8.90
N GLU A 56 22.65 0.84 -9.35
CA GLU A 56 23.96 1.36 -9.71
C GLU A 56 24.91 1.43 -8.50
N SER A 57 24.41 1.87 -7.34
CA SER A 57 25.21 2.01 -6.11
C SER A 57 25.56 0.68 -5.45
N SER A 58 24.82 -0.41 -5.70
CA SER A 58 25.05 -1.73 -5.09
C SER A 58 26.19 -2.55 -5.74
N GLY A 59 26.87 -2.03 -6.77
CA GLY A 59 28.02 -2.68 -7.41
C GLY A 59 27.70 -3.95 -8.22
N GLY A 60 26.43 -4.34 -8.29
CA GLY A 60 25.94 -5.39 -9.18
C GLY A 60 25.72 -4.78 -10.56
N GLY A 61 26.47 -5.24 -11.58
CA GLY A 61 26.51 -4.67 -12.93
C GLY A 61 25.17 -4.12 -13.43
N GLN A 62 25.21 -3.04 -14.17
CA GLN A 62 24.16 -2.13 -14.64
C GLN A 62 22.95 -2.79 -15.39
N PHE A 63 22.34 -3.86 -14.84
CA PHE A 63 21.16 -4.46 -15.45
C PHE A 63 19.88 -3.82 -14.91
N ILE A 64 19.41 -2.78 -15.57
CA ILE A 64 18.08 -2.21 -15.38
C ILE A 64 17.13 -2.87 -16.37
N SER A 65 16.19 -3.68 -15.87
CA SER A 65 15.25 -4.38 -16.74
C SER A 65 14.26 -3.42 -17.41
N ALA A 66 13.82 -3.75 -18.64
CA ALA A 66 12.73 -3.02 -19.28
C ALA A 66 11.45 -3.01 -18.42
N GLY A 67 11.20 -4.08 -17.67
CA GLY A 67 10.08 -4.16 -16.73
C GLY A 67 10.14 -3.09 -15.62
N LEU A 68 11.32 -2.75 -15.11
CA LEU A 68 11.46 -1.65 -14.15
C LEU A 68 11.13 -0.29 -14.78
N PHE A 69 11.36 -0.12 -16.06
CA PHE A 69 11.04 1.10 -16.79
C PHE A 69 9.55 1.20 -17.14
N THR A 70 8.91 0.07 -17.47
CA THR A 70 7.54 0.04 -18.02
C THR A 70 6.47 -0.38 -17.02
N TYR A 71 6.81 -0.84 -15.78
CA TYR A 71 5.77 -1.22 -14.81
C TYR A 71 4.74 -0.11 -14.51
N PRO A 72 5.04 1.20 -14.60
CA PRO A 72 4.02 2.23 -14.40
C PRO A 72 2.92 2.18 -15.47
N VAL A 73 3.24 1.67 -16.67
CA VAL A 73 2.25 1.46 -17.74
C VAL A 73 1.38 0.25 -17.44
N LEU A 74 1.94 -0.82 -16.86
CA LEU A 74 1.15 -1.95 -16.36
C LEU A 74 0.20 -1.50 -15.25
N GLN A 75 0.65 -0.66 -14.32
CA GLN A 75 -0.22 -0.10 -13.29
C GLN A 75 -1.35 0.76 -13.89
N ALA A 76 -1.07 1.54 -14.94
CA ALA A 76 -2.11 2.27 -15.66
C ALA A 76 -3.13 1.31 -16.31
N ALA A 77 -2.66 0.21 -16.89
CA ALA A 77 -3.53 -0.83 -17.43
C ALA A 77 -4.38 -1.51 -16.34
N ASP A 78 -3.80 -1.80 -15.17
CA ASP A 78 -4.51 -2.38 -14.01
C ASP A 78 -5.69 -1.50 -13.56
N ILE A 79 -5.54 -0.19 -13.66
CA ILE A 79 -6.56 0.79 -13.28
C ILE A 79 -7.61 0.97 -14.40
N LEU A 80 -7.14 1.23 -15.61
CA LEU A 80 -8.00 1.63 -16.72
C LEU A 80 -8.79 0.48 -17.32
N ILE A 81 -8.32 -0.77 -17.20
CA ILE A 81 -9.04 -1.94 -17.71
C ILE A 81 -10.41 -2.14 -17.04
N TYR A 82 -10.55 -1.65 -15.81
CA TYR A 82 -11.81 -1.68 -15.04
C TYR A 82 -12.58 -0.36 -15.09
N LEU A 83 -12.15 0.61 -15.90
CA LEU A 83 -12.75 1.94 -16.03
C LEU A 83 -12.92 2.63 -14.67
N ALA A 84 -11.91 2.53 -13.80
CA ALA A 84 -11.98 3.02 -12.43
C ALA A 84 -12.03 4.55 -12.37
N ASP A 85 -13.03 5.12 -11.69
CA ASP A 85 -13.13 6.56 -11.41
C ASP A 85 -12.23 6.99 -10.26
N PHE A 86 -12.06 6.12 -9.25
CA PHE A 86 -11.31 6.39 -8.04
C PHE A 86 -10.34 5.25 -7.71
N VAL A 87 -9.14 5.62 -7.25
CA VAL A 87 -8.11 4.64 -6.87
C VAL A 87 -7.59 4.97 -5.47
N PRO A 88 -7.80 4.09 -4.48
CA PRO A 88 -7.20 4.24 -3.16
C PRO A 88 -5.68 4.08 -3.25
N VAL A 89 -4.95 5.16 -2.99
CA VAL A 89 -3.48 5.16 -3.11
C VAL A 89 -2.82 5.97 -2.00
N GLY A 90 -1.59 5.61 -1.66
CA GLY A 90 -0.71 6.45 -0.89
C GLY A 90 -0.20 7.65 -1.72
N ARG A 91 0.28 8.69 -1.04
CA ARG A 91 0.80 9.91 -1.70
C ARG A 91 1.96 9.64 -2.65
N ASP A 92 2.75 8.61 -2.37
CA ASP A 92 3.86 8.14 -3.21
C ASP A 92 3.41 7.54 -4.54
N GLN A 93 2.12 7.18 -4.70
CA GLN A 93 1.55 6.63 -5.93
C GLN A 93 0.82 7.67 -6.79
N VAL A 94 0.74 8.93 -6.35
CA VAL A 94 0.02 9.99 -7.09
C VAL A 94 0.64 10.20 -8.48
N GLN A 95 1.96 10.14 -8.61
CA GLN A 95 2.66 10.28 -9.89
C GLN A 95 2.30 9.15 -10.88
N HIS A 96 2.13 7.92 -10.40
CA HIS A 96 1.67 6.80 -11.23
C HIS A 96 0.23 7.02 -11.72
N LEU A 97 -0.61 7.56 -10.86
CA LEU A 97 -1.99 7.87 -11.23
C LEU A 97 -2.08 9.02 -12.23
N GLU A 98 -1.17 10.00 -12.14
CA GLU A 98 -1.03 11.05 -13.16
C GLU A 98 -0.63 10.47 -14.53
N LEU A 99 0.31 9.54 -14.56
CA LEU A 99 0.65 8.82 -15.79
C LEU A 99 -0.56 8.08 -16.35
N SER A 100 -1.36 7.42 -15.51
CA SER A 100 -2.58 6.71 -15.93
C SER A 100 -3.58 7.68 -16.58
N ARG A 101 -3.80 8.88 -16.00
CA ARG A 101 -4.63 9.93 -16.60
C ARG A 101 -4.09 10.43 -17.94
N ASN A 102 -2.78 10.68 -18.02
CA ASN A 102 -2.16 11.13 -19.26
C ASN A 102 -2.32 10.09 -20.39
N ILE A 103 -2.22 8.80 -20.06
CA ILE A 103 -2.47 7.71 -21.02
C ILE A 103 -3.93 7.68 -21.43
N ALA A 104 -4.87 7.79 -20.49
CA ALA A 104 -6.31 7.84 -20.78
C ALA A 104 -6.68 9.02 -21.70
N VAL A 105 -6.24 10.23 -21.38
CA VAL A 105 -6.46 11.44 -22.19
C VAL A 105 -5.87 11.27 -23.59
N ARG A 106 -4.67 10.71 -23.70
CA ARG A 106 -3.98 10.48 -24.99
C ARG A 106 -4.72 9.45 -25.83
N PHE A 107 -5.18 8.36 -25.20
CA PHE A 107 -6.02 7.36 -25.86
C PHE A 107 -7.31 7.96 -26.38
N ASN A 108 -8.05 8.63 -25.51
CA ASN A 108 -9.35 9.22 -25.86
C ASN A 108 -9.22 10.26 -26.99
N ARG A 109 -8.16 11.06 -26.96
CA ARG A 109 -7.91 12.05 -28.04
C ARG A 109 -7.64 11.40 -29.40
N GLN A 110 -7.01 10.22 -29.41
CA GLN A 110 -6.61 9.56 -30.64
C GLN A 110 -7.67 8.62 -31.20
N PHE A 111 -8.42 7.94 -30.31
CA PHE A 111 -9.31 6.83 -30.69
C PHE A 111 -10.78 7.07 -30.32
N GLY A 112 -11.10 8.16 -29.63
CA GLY A 112 -12.44 8.47 -29.12
C GLY A 112 -12.58 8.24 -27.62
N ASP A 113 -13.54 8.92 -27.01
CA ASP A 113 -13.76 8.91 -25.55
C ASP A 113 -14.16 7.54 -25.05
N TYR A 114 -13.30 6.94 -24.22
CA TYR A 114 -13.52 5.62 -23.65
C TYR A 114 -13.04 5.48 -22.19
N PHE A 115 -11.82 5.88 -21.88
CA PHE A 115 -11.26 5.73 -20.54
C PHE A 115 -11.60 6.95 -19.65
N PRO A 116 -12.05 6.74 -18.40
CA PRO A 116 -12.18 7.79 -17.43
C PRO A 116 -10.80 8.32 -16.99
N GLU A 117 -10.77 9.52 -16.42
CA GLU A 117 -9.59 10.07 -15.75
C GLU A 117 -9.62 9.72 -14.26
N PRO A 118 -8.87 8.70 -13.80
CA PRO A 118 -8.96 8.21 -12.44
C PRO A 118 -8.48 9.24 -11.42
N LYS A 119 -9.17 9.34 -10.28
CA LYS A 119 -8.87 10.27 -9.19
C LYS A 119 -8.31 9.52 -7.97
N PRO A 120 -7.32 10.09 -7.26
CA PRO A 120 -6.79 9.46 -6.06
C PRO A 120 -7.78 9.57 -4.90
N LEU A 121 -7.99 8.45 -4.18
CA LEU A 121 -8.56 8.45 -2.84
C LEU A 121 -7.41 8.36 -1.84
N LEU A 122 -7.08 9.50 -1.23
CA LEU A 122 -6.03 9.59 -0.24
C LEU A 122 -6.62 9.39 1.16
N THR A 123 -5.97 8.57 1.98
CA THR A 123 -6.31 8.41 3.38
C THR A 123 -5.53 9.41 4.24
N ASN A 124 -6.17 9.92 5.30
CA ASN A 124 -5.54 10.80 6.30
C ASN A 124 -4.84 9.99 7.40
N ILE A 125 -4.18 8.89 7.04
CA ILE A 125 -3.43 8.09 8.01
C ILE A 125 -2.15 8.85 8.39
N PRO A 126 -1.84 9.01 9.68
CA PRO A 126 -0.59 9.63 10.13
C PRO A 126 0.60 8.83 9.62
N LYS A 127 1.70 9.53 9.35
CA LYS A 127 2.95 8.90 8.92
C LYS A 127 3.57 8.16 10.10
N LEU A 128 3.44 6.84 10.13
CA LEU A 128 4.11 6.01 11.12
C LEU A 128 5.60 5.91 10.81
N VAL A 129 6.42 6.13 11.85
CA VAL A 129 7.87 6.01 11.76
C VAL A 129 8.36 4.72 12.43
N SER A 130 9.61 4.36 12.18
CA SER A 130 10.21 3.15 12.72
C SER A 130 10.26 3.17 14.25
N LEU A 131 9.98 2.02 14.88
CA LEU A 131 10.08 1.87 16.34
C LEU A 131 11.54 1.92 16.84
N ALA A 132 12.49 1.44 16.03
CA ALA A 132 13.90 1.39 16.38
C ALA A 132 14.68 2.65 16.01
N ASP A 133 14.17 3.44 15.04
CA ASP A 133 14.80 4.67 14.54
C ASP A 133 13.70 5.63 14.06
N PRO A 134 13.15 6.47 14.94
CA PRO A 134 12.03 7.37 14.60
C PRO A 134 12.34 8.42 13.53
N THR A 135 13.60 8.58 13.12
CA THR A 135 13.97 9.45 12.00
C THR A 135 13.62 8.84 10.64
N LYS A 136 13.36 7.53 10.60
CA LYS A 136 13.06 6.77 9.37
C LYS A 136 11.59 6.36 9.32
N LYS A 137 11.04 6.27 8.10
CA LYS A 137 9.70 5.70 7.87
C LYS A 137 9.69 4.23 8.32
N MET A 138 8.57 3.78 8.92
CA MET A 138 8.33 2.35 9.19
C MET A 138 8.40 1.55 7.90
N SER A 139 9.32 0.58 7.81
CA SER A 139 9.56 -0.20 6.61
C SER A 139 10.12 -1.58 6.92
N LYS A 140 9.63 -2.60 6.19
CA LYS A 140 10.15 -3.97 6.26
C LYS A 140 11.62 -4.07 5.80
N SER A 141 12.03 -3.24 4.85
CA SER A 141 13.40 -3.24 4.31
C SER A 141 14.48 -2.87 5.34
N LEU A 142 14.10 -2.21 6.44
CA LEU A 142 15.01 -1.85 7.52
C LEU A 142 15.25 -2.99 8.54
N GLY A 143 14.48 -4.08 8.45
CA GLY A 143 14.56 -5.22 9.37
C GLY A 143 13.42 -5.27 10.39
N GLU A 144 13.29 -6.39 11.08
CA GLU A 144 12.14 -6.74 11.92
C GLU A 144 11.86 -5.77 13.09
N LYS A 145 12.88 -5.10 13.61
CA LYS A 145 12.74 -4.15 14.72
C LYS A 145 12.11 -2.83 14.31
N HIS A 146 12.02 -2.57 13.01
CA HIS A 146 11.60 -1.26 12.47
C HIS A 146 10.12 -1.18 12.13
N TYR A 147 9.37 -2.29 12.19
CA TYR A 147 7.94 -2.31 11.84
C TYR A 147 7.16 -3.31 12.70
N ILE A 148 5.84 -3.14 12.72
CA ILE A 148 4.88 -4.12 13.26
C ILE A 148 4.06 -4.66 12.09
N CYS A 149 3.93 -5.98 12.03
CA CYS A 149 3.04 -6.66 11.09
C CYS A 149 1.64 -6.84 11.73
N LEU A 150 0.57 -6.63 10.96
CA LEU A 150 -0.81 -6.81 11.45
C LEU A 150 -1.11 -8.24 11.93
N PHE A 151 -0.38 -9.23 11.40
CA PHE A 151 -0.57 -10.65 11.73
C PHE A 151 0.57 -11.20 12.60
N GLU A 152 1.30 -10.31 13.27
CA GLU A 152 2.40 -10.67 14.17
C GLU A 152 1.85 -11.17 15.52
N GLU A 153 2.58 -12.11 16.15
CA GLU A 153 2.20 -12.63 17.46
C GLU A 153 2.26 -11.57 18.57
N GLU A 154 1.35 -11.65 19.52
CA GLU A 154 1.19 -10.65 20.59
C GLU A 154 2.47 -10.42 21.38
N GLU A 155 3.19 -11.50 21.69
CA GLU A 155 4.46 -11.41 22.43
C GLU A 155 5.52 -10.63 21.64
N SER A 156 5.58 -10.82 20.33
CA SER A 156 6.49 -10.07 19.45
C SER A 156 6.13 -8.58 19.42
N ILE A 157 4.84 -8.24 19.30
CA ILE A 157 4.35 -6.85 19.35
C ILE A 157 4.77 -6.20 20.68
N ARG A 158 4.50 -6.87 21.81
CA ARG A 158 4.91 -6.37 23.15
C ARG A 158 6.41 -6.12 23.24
N LYS A 159 7.21 -7.06 22.75
CA LYS A 159 8.67 -6.94 22.76
C LYS A 159 9.16 -5.76 21.92
N LYS A 160 8.63 -5.59 20.71
CA LYS A 160 8.98 -4.48 19.81
C LYS A 160 8.61 -3.12 20.40
N VAL A 161 7.38 -2.98 20.89
CA VAL A 161 6.93 -1.73 21.51
C VAL A 161 7.71 -1.44 22.80
N LYS A 162 7.97 -2.42 23.64
CA LYS A 162 8.80 -2.27 24.84
C LYS A 162 10.20 -1.72 24.54
N THR A 163 10.80 -2.16 23.43
CA THR A 163 12.15 -1.73 22.99
C THR A 163 12.13 -0.51 22.08
N ALA A 164 10.96 0.05 21.76
CA ALA A 164 10.84 1.23 20.92
C ALA A 164 11.62 2.42 21.51
N VAL A 165 12.28 3.17 20.65
CA VAL A 165 13.03 4.38 21.03
C VAL A 165 12.03 5.47 21.36
N THR A 166 12.14 6.04 22.56
CA THR A 166 11.31 7.16 23.05
C THR A 166 12.08 8.45 23.14
N ASP A 167 13.37 8.38 23.46
CA ASP A 167 14.24 9.55 23.52
C ASP A 167 15.23 9.49 22.36
N THR A 168 15.16 10.46 21.47
CA THR A 168 16.00 10.56 20.29
C THR A 168 17.06 11.66 20.42
N GLY A 169 17.05 12.41 21.53
CA GLY A 169 17.94 13.55 21.74
C GLY A 169 17.70 14.73 20.79
N ASP A 170 16.64 14.68 19.98
CA ASP A 170 16.27 15.68 18.97
C ASP A 170 15.25 16.72 19.48
N GLN A 171 15.02 16.76 20.78
CA GLN A 171 14.10 17.71 21.41
C GLN A 171 14.62 19.15 21.28
N GLN A 172 13.86 20.00 20.60
CA GLN A 172 14.05 21.44 20.60
C GLN A 172 13.04 22.08 21.56
N GLY A 173 13.48 22.45 22.76
CA GLY A 173 12.62 23.04 23.79
C GLY A 173 11.60 22.03 24.36
N ASP A 174 10.35 22.47 24.55
CA ASP A 174 9.26 21.65 25.13
C ASP A 174 8.57 20.71 24.10
N ALA A 175 9.14 20.54 22.90
CA ALA A 175 8.56 19.68 21.87
C ALA A 175 8.67 18.20 22.26
N MET A 176 7.63 17.41 21.91
CA MET A 176 7.63 15.97 22.10
C MET A 176 8.70 15.33 21.19
N SER A 177 9.45 14.36 21.74
CA SER A 177 10.42 13.61 20.91
C SER A 177 9.69 12.78 19.84
N SER A 178 10.32 12.61 18.69
CA SER A 178 9.73 11.84 17.56
C SER A 178 9.38 10.40 17.93
N GLY A 179 10.11 9.79 18.87
CA GLY A 179 9.81 8.44 19.36
C GLY A 179 8.53 8.38 20.20
N VAL A 180 8.33 9.37 21.09
CA VAL A 180 7.11 9.48 21.91
C VAL A 180 5.92 9.81 21.01
N GLU A 181 6.06 10.79 20.11
CA GLU A 181 5.02 11.14 19.14
C GLU A 181 4.57 9.93 18.31
N ASN A 182 5.50 9.08 17.89
CA ASN A 182 5.18 7.87 17.14
C ASN A 182 4.32 6.88 17.93
N LEU A 183 4.55 6.74 19.24
CA LEU A 183 3.71 5.88 20.10
C LEU A 183 2.30 6.45 20.24
N PHE A 184 2.15 7.76 20.38
CA PHE A 184 0.85 8.42 20.36
C PHE A 184 0.13 8.24 19.03
N ASN A 185 0.85 8.40 17.91
CA ASN A 185 0.29 8.18 16.57
C ASN A 185 -0.18 6.74 16.36
N LEU A 186 0.49 5.74 16.97
CA LEU A 186 0.06 4.35 16.93
C LEU A 186 -1.22 4.11 17.74
N ILE A 187 -1.37 4.74 18.90
CA ILE A 187 -2.59 4.66 19.72
C ILE A 187 -3.77 5.29 18.97
N ASP A 188 -3.57 6.47 18.36
CA ASP A 188 -4.56 7.15 17.52
C ASP A 188 -4.97 6.31 16.31
N ALA A 189 -3.99 5.75 15.59
CA ALA A 189 -4.24 4.85 14.45
C ALA A 189 -5.02 3.59 14.84
N CYS A 190 -4.96 3.16 16.10
CA CYS A 190 -5.77 2.07 16.65
C CYS A 190 -7.17 2.52 17.10
N GLY A 191 -7.53 3.80 16.95
CA GLY A 191 -8.82 4.36 17.37
C GLY A 191 -9.03 4.42 18.89
N LYS A 192 -7.95 4.47 19.67
CA LYS A 192 -7.97 4.47 21.14
C LYS A 192 -7.91 5.91 21.70
N GLN A 193 -8.94 6.71 21.36
CA GLN A 193 -8.95 8.13 21.70
C GLN A 193 -8.92 8.41 23.19
N ALA A 194 -9.62 7.62 24.00
CA ALA A 194 -9.65 7.84 25.47
C ALA A 194 -8.28 7.60 26.10
N GLU A 195 -7.58 6.56 25.69
CA GLU A 195 -6.22 6.24 26.15
C GLU A 195 -5.23 7.30 25.67
N TYR A 196 -5.40 7.77 24.42
CA TYR A 196 -4.61 8.87 23.86
C TYR A 196 -4.75 10.14 24.70
N ASP A 197 -5.99 10.58 25.00
CA ASP A 197 -6.27 11.80 25.73
C ASP A 197 -5.73 11.75 27.16
N ASN A 198 -5.88 10.60 27.83
CA ASN A 198 -5.35 10.41 29.19
C ASN A 198 -3.82 10.51 29.22
N LEU A 199 -3.14 9.80 28.34
CA LEU A 199 -1.67 9.84 28.25
C LEU A 199 -1.16 11.21 27.82
N MET A 200 -1.90 11.92 26.96
CA MET A 200 -1.56 13.27 26.53
C MET A 200 -1.68 14.27 27.68
N ASN A 201 -2.68 14.11 28.58
CA ASN A 201 -2.79 14.89 29.78
C ASN A 201 -1.61 14.63 30.72
N ASP A 202 -1.23 13.38 30.93
CA ASP A 202 -0.04 13.02 31.70
C ASP A 202 1.24 13.63 31.12
N TYR A 203 1.38 13.62 29.80
CA TYR A 203 2.51 14.25 29.13
C TYR A 203 2.57 15.77 29.43
N ARG A 204 1.44 16.46 29.26
CA ARG A 204 1.35 17.91 29.51
C ARG A 204 1.60 18.29 30.98
N ASN A 205 1.27 17.39 31.89
CA ASN A 205 1.48 17.58 33.34
C ASN A 205 2.89 17.13 33.80
N GLY A 206 3.72 16.58 32.89
CA GLY A 206 5.05 16.06 33.24
C GLY A 206 5.01 14.79 34.09
N THR A 207 3.89 14.07 34.10
CA THR A 207 3.67 12.85 34.92
C THR A 207 3.73 11.56 34.06
N LEU A 208 3.89 11.69 32.74
CA LEU A 208 3.93 10.54 31.80
C LEU A 208 5.06 9.60 32.16
N LYS A 209 4.73 8.32 32.36
CA LYS A 209 5.71 7.24 32.45
C LYS A 209 5.80 6.53 31.09
N TYR A 210 6.98 6.52 30.50
CA TYR A 210 7.21 5.86 29.19
C TYR A 210 6.91 4.36 29.22
N LYS A 211 6.99 3.72 30.38
CA LYS A 211 6.58 2.34 30.54
C LYS A 211 5.08 2.18 30.28
N ASP A 212 4.27 3.03 30.89
CA ASP A 212 2.80 2.97 30.77
C ASP A 212 2.37 3.31 29.33
N LEU A 213 2.99 4.33 28.71
CA LEU A 213 2.78 4.67 27.32
C LEU A 213 3.05 3.45 26.40
N LYS A 214 4.18 2.75 26.60
CA LYS A 214 4.53 1.56 25.81
C LYS A 214 3.58 0.39 26.04
N GLU A 215 3.17 0.15 27.27
CA GLU A 215 2.21 -0.92 27.58
C GLU A 215 0.85 -0.65 26.94
N ILE A 216 0.32 0.56 27.07
CA ILE A 216 -0.95 0.95 26.45
C ILE A 216 -0.87 0.92 24.93
N THR A 217 0.24 1.37 24.33
CA THR A 217 0.46 1.29 22.88
C THR A 217 0.44 -0.18 22.42
N ALA A 218 1.12 -1.08 23.12
CA ALA A 218 1.15 -2.49 22.77
C ALA A 218 -0.24 -3.12 22.86
N GLU A 219 -1.00 -2.84 23.94
CA GLU A 219 -2.38 -3.34 24.08
C GLU A 219 -3.29 -2.81 22.98
N ALA A 220 -3.24 -1.52 22.67
CA ALA A 220 -4.02 -0.91 21.59
C ALA A 220 -3.80 -1.63 20.26
N ILE A 221 -2.53 -1.90 19.91
CA ILE A 221 -2.18 -2.63 18.68
C ILE A 221 -2.69 -4.07 18.73
N ILE A 222 -2.53 -4.77 19.86
CA ILE A 222 -2.94 -6.16 20.03
C ILE A 222 -4.46 -6.30 19.92
N GLU A 223 -5.23 -5.40 20.53
CA GLU A 223 -6.68 -5.43 20.43
C GLU A 223 -7.20 -5.30 18.99
N VAL A 224 -6.55 -4.46 18.16
CA VAL A 224 -6.87 -4.33 16.75
C VAL A 224 -6.43 -5.56 15.95
N THR A 225 -5.25 -6.08 16.24
CA THR A 225 -4.63 -7.14 15.41
C THR A 225 -5.08 -8.56 15.78
N ARG A 226 -5.48 -8.80 17.03
CA ARG A 226 -5.94 -10.12 17.50
C ARG A 226 -7.11 -10.69 16.68
N PRO A 227 -8.22 -9.97 16.46
CA PRO A 227 -9.33 -10.49 15.66
C PRO A 227 -8.93 -10.73 14.20
N LEU A 228 -8.04 -9.91 13.64
CA LEU A 228 -7.54 -10.08 12.27
C LEU A 228 -6.71 -11.36 12.16
N ARG A 229 -5.82 -11.59 13.13
CA ARG A 229 -4.99 -12.79 13.19
C ARG A 229 -5.84 -14.05 13.35
N GLN A 230 -6.84 -14.03 14.25
CA GLN A 230 -7.76 -15.14 14.43
C GLN A 230 -8.48 -15.46 13.12
N LYS A 231 -9.10 -14.47 12.47
CA LYS A 231 -9.79 -14.64 11.19
C LYS A 231 -8.87 -15.15 10.07
N LYS A 232 -7.61 -14.69 10.02
CA LYS A 232 -6.62 -15.24 9.10
C LYS A 232 -6.37 -16.73 9.36
N ASN A 233 -6.19 -17.12 10.63
CA ASN A 233 -5.94 -18.52 11.00
C ASN A 233 -7.15 -19.41 10.65
N ASP A 234 -8.36 -18.93 10.90
CA ASP A 234 -9.60 -19.63 10.52
C ASP A 234 -9.68 -19.84 9.00
N LEU A 235 -9.38 -18.80 8.20
CA LEU A 235 -9.34 -18.90 6.74
C LEU A 235 -8.23 -19.85 6.25
N MET A 236 -7.09 -19.88 6.91
CA MET A 236 -5.96 -20.74 6.56
C MET A 236 -6.15 -22.19 7.00
N SER A 237 -7.15 -22.50 7.81
CA SER A 237 -7.54 -23.88 8.12
C SER A 237 -8.11 -24.63 6.91
N ASP A 238 -8.61 -23.91 5.89
CA ASP A 238 -9.04 -24.46 4.60
C ASP A 238 -8.36 -23.68 3.42
N PRO A 239 -7.09 -24.03 3.10
CA PRO A 239 -6.38 -23.39 2.00
C PRO A 239 -7.05 -23.58 0.63
N ASP A 240 -7.73 -24.72 0.43
CA ASP A 240 -8.40 -25.05 -0.83
C ASP A 240 -9.59 -24.09 -1.09
N TYR A 241 -10.28 -23.69 -0.03
CA TYR A 241 -11.29 -22.64 -0.13
C TYR A 241 -10.72 -21.34 -0.68
N ILE A 242 -9.57 -20.90 -0.14
CA ILE A 242 -8.91 -19.66 -0.58
C ILE A 242 -8.49 -19.75 -2.06
N VAL A 243 -7.96 -20.89 -2.49
CA VAL A 243 -7.57 -21.12 -3.89
C VAL A 243 -8.80 -21.08 -4.80
N LYS A 244 -9.85 -21.80 -4.45
CA LYS A 244 -11.12 -21.82 -5.22
C LYS A 244 -11.72 -20.43 -5.34
N LEU A 245 -11.80 -19.70 -4.21
CA LEU A 245 -12.32 -18.34 -4.17
C LEU A 245 -11.49 -17.42 -5.08
N SER A 246 -10.16 -17.52 -5.04
CA SER A 246 -9.27 -16.69 -5.86
C SER A 246 -9.48 -16.92 -7.36
N VAL A 247 -9.67 -18.17 -7.78
CA VAL A 247 -9.97 -18.51 -9.18
C VAL A 247 -11.33 -17.96 -9.59
N GLN A 248 -12.36 -18.18 -8.78
CA GLN A 248 -13.71 -17.69 -9.06
C GLN A 248 -13.78 -16.16 -9.18
N LEU A 249 -13.13 -15.44 -8.29
CA LEU A 249 -13.10 -13.96 -8.34
C LEU A 249 -12.24 -13.45 -9.50
N SER A 250 -11.17 -14.17 -9.86
CA SER A 250 -10.37 -13.83 -11.04
C SER A 250 -11.15 -14.01 -12.35
N GLU A 251 -12.09 -14.96 -12.40
CA GLU A 251 -12.98 -15.12 -13.56
C GLU A 251 -13.92 -13.90 -13.72
N LYS A 252 -14.51 -13.41 -12.61
CA LYS A 252 -15.32 -12.18 -12.63
C LYS A 252 -14.51 -10.98 -13.14
N ALA A 253 -13.26 -10.84 -12.67
CA ALA A 253 -12.37 -9.78 -13.13
C ALA A 253 -12.04 -9.92 -14.63
N ARG A 254 -11.79 -11.16 -15.09
CA ARG A 254 -11.50 -11.47 -16.49
C ARG A 254 -12.65 -11.12 -17.43
N GLU A 255 -13.89 -11.37 -17.02
CA GLU A 255 -15.07 -11.03 -17.80
C GLU A 255 -15.16 -9.51 -18.06
N VAL A 256 -14.90 -8.69 -17.03
CA VAL A 256 -14.87 -7.23 -17.17
C VAL A 256 -13.71 -6.81 -18.07
N ALA A 257 -12.52 -7.29 -17.78
CA ALA A 257 -11.31 -6.97 -18.52
C ALA A 257 -11.42 -7.36 -20.02
N ALA A 258 -12.05 -8.51 -20.32
CA ALA A 258 -12.27 -8.95 -21.70
C ALA A 258 -13.18 -8.00 -22.48
N LYS A 259 -14.25 -7.48 -21.84
CA LYS A 259 -15.14 -6.49 -22.48
C LYS A 259 -14.36 -5.21 -22.84
N THR A 260 -13.56 -4.71 -21.93
CA THR A 260 -12.71 -3.53 -22.16
C THR A 260 -11.73 -3.77 -23.29
N ILE A 261 -11.05 -4.91 -23.32
CA ILE A 261 -10.08 -5.23 -24.41
C ILE A 261 -10.78 -5.34 -25.77
N ILE A 262 -11.95 -5.92 -25.84
CA ILE A 262 -12.73 -5.98 -27.11
C ILE A 262 -13.01 -4.58 -27.65
N GLU A 263 -13.46 -3.66 -26.79
CA GLU A 263 -13.72 -2.29 -27.21
C GLU A 263 -12.43 -1.54 -27.58
N VAL A 264 -11.37 -1.70 -26.82
CA VAL A 264 -10.06 -1.12 -27.14
C VAL A 264 -9.56 -1.59 -28.50
N ARG A 265 -9.67 -2.89 -28.80
CA ARG A 265 -9.27 -3.45 -30.11
C ARG A 265 -10.09 -2.86 -31.26
N LYS A 266 -11.41 -2.69 -31.09
CA LYS A 266 -12.27 -2.04 -32.08
C LYS A 266 -11.83 -0.59 -32.33
N LEU A 267 -11.64 0.17 -31.25
CA LEU A 267 -11.27 1.57 -31.36
C LEU A 267 -9.89 1.77 -31.98
N THR A 268 -8.96 0.87 -31.72
CA THR A 268 -7.59 0.92 -32.25
C THR A 268 -7.44 0.27 -33.63
N GLY A 269 -8.48 -0.36 -34.17
CA GLY A 269 -8.43 -1.05 -35.46
C GLY A 269 -7.70 -2.39 -35.42
N LEU A 270 -7.59 -3.03 -34.25
CA LEU A 270 -7.01 -4.36 -34.06
C LEU A 270 -8.03 -5.50 -34.18
N LEU A 271 -9.31 -5.18 -34.35
CA LEU A 271 -10.43 -6.06 -34.67
C LEU A 271 -11.17 -5.55 -35.89
#